data_653611ccdabd3690cc74868ed7362eed
#
_entry.id   653611ccdabd3690cc74868ed7362eed
#
_cell.length_a   1.000
_cell.length_b   1.000
_cell.length_c   1.000
_cell.angle_alpha   90.00
_cell.angle_beta   90.00
_cell.angle_gamma   90.00
#
_symmetry.space_group_name_H-M   'P 1'
#
loop_
_entity.id
_entity.type
_entity.pdbx_description
1 polymer ?
#
loop_
_entity_poly.entity_id
_entity_poly.type
_entity_poly.pdbx_seq_one_letter_code
_entity_poly.pdbx_strand_id
1 'polypeptide(L)'
;MQRREYKNMEHKTKLIVRGGGDLASGVIHRLYRCGYRVLVLECRRPSAIRRKVSFGEAVYDGTSCVEGVTGRRITEVSECQNVWDNGEIPVLIDESGETVRELRPDALIDAILAKKNLGTTREMAPL
;
A
#
# COMPACT_ATOMS: atom_id res chain seq x y z
N MET A 1 -1.59 22.93 15.59
CA MET A 1 -2.50 22.43 14.55
C MET A 1 -3.36 21.29 15.09
N GLN A 2 -4.62 21.32 14.77
CA GLN A 2 -5.52 20.25 15.13
C GLN A 2 -5.14 18.98 14.34
N ARG A 3 -5.22 17.85 15.01
CA ARG A 3 -4.91 16.58 14.37
C ARG A 3 -5.76 16.33 13.12
N ARG A 4 -7.03 16.74 13.17
CA ARG A 4 -7.94 16.59 12.03
C ARG A 4 -7.48 17.41 10.83
N GLU A 5 -7.07 18.63 11.04
CA GLU A 5 -6.58 19.48 9.96
C GLU A 5 -5.33 18.93 9.33
N TYR A 6 -4.43 18.42 10.15
CA TYR A 6 -3.21 17.79 9.66
C TYR A 6 -3.53 16.62 8.75
N LYS A 7 -4.44 15.73 9.17
CA LYS A 7 -4.87 14.63 8.32
C LYS A 7 -5.48 15.09 7.01
N ASN A 8 -6.33 16.12 7.05
CA ASN A 8 -6.95 16.63 5.84
C ASN A 8 -5.94 17.16 4.84
N MET A 9 -4.87 17.80 5.32
CA MET A 9 -3.82 18.31 4.45
C MET A 9 -3.05 17.18 3.77
N GLU A 10 -2.81 16.08 4.47
CA GLU A 10 -2.01 14.96 3.96
C GLU A 10 -2.84 13.93 3.23
N HIS A 11 -4.14 13.81 3.52
CA HIS A 11 -5.00 12.81 2.91
C HIS A 11 -5.06 12.87 1.38
N LYS A 12 -4.68 13.99 0.79
CA LYS A 12 -4.69 14.13 -0.67
C LYS A 12 -3.46 13.49 -1.31
N THR A 13 -2.41 13.28 -0.55
CA THR A 13 -1.17 12.68 -1.06
C THR A 13 -1.33 11.16 -1.12
N LYS A 14 -1.23 10.63 -2.30
CA LYS A 14 -1.40 9.19 -2.56
C LYS A 14 -0.06 8.56 -2.84
N LEU A 15 0.24 7.50 -2.12
CA LEU A 15 1.49 6.75 -2.29
C LEU A 15 1.16 5.30 -2.63
N ILE A 16 1.90 4.74 -3.56
CA ILE A 16 1.80 3.31 -3.87
C ILE A 16 3.09 2.65 -3.41
N VAL A 17 2.96 1.56 -2.66
CA VAL A 17 4.10 0.73 -2.27
C VAL A 17 3.91 -0.63 -2.94
N ARG A 18 4.86 -1.05 -3.75
CA ARG A 18 4.84 -2.38 -4.37
C ARG A 18 5.56 -3.35 -3.45
N GLY A 19 4.80 -4.34 -2.99
CA GLY A 19 5.29 -5.31 -2.03
C GLY A 19 4.85 -4.99 -0.61
N GLY A 20 4.25 -5.96 0.05
CA GLY A 20 3.76 -5.82 1.42
C GLY A 20 4.43 -6.80 2.38
N GLY A 21 5.67 -7.19 2.11
CA GLY A 21 6.43 -8.07 2.99
C GLY A 21 6.78 -7.41 4.31
N ASP A 22 7.48 -8.13 5.17
CA ASP A 22 7.75 -7.65 6.53
C ASP A 22 8.59 -6.37 6.57
N LEU A 23 9.58 -6.21 5.69
CA LEU A 23 10.36 -4.97 5.64
C LEU A 23 9.54 -3.81 5.09
N ALA A 24 8.82 -4.05 4.00
CA ALA A 24 7.96 -3.04 3.40
C ALA A 24 6.87 -2.62 4.36
N SER A 25 6.34 -3.54 5.16
CA SER A 25 5.27 -3.25 6.10
C SER A 25 5.67 -2.21 7.15
N GLY A 26 6.93 -2.18 7.55
CA GLY A 26 7.44 -1.14 8.44
C GLY A 26 7.35 0.24 7.80
N VAL A 27 7.73 0.34 6.53
CA VAL A 27 7.66 1.59 5.76
C VAL A 27 6.20 2.00 5.56
N ILE A 28 5.36 1.05 5.17
CA ILE A 28 3.93 1.29 4.94
C ILE A 28 3.27 1.82 6.21
N HIS A 29 3.53 1.19 7.33
CA HIS A 29 2.98 1.58 8.62
C HIS A 29 3.37 3.00 8.97
N ARG A 30 4.64 3.34 8.79
CA ARG A 30 5.14 4.69 9.09
C ARG A 30 4.48 5.73 8.19
N LEU A 31 4.39 5.47 6.89
CA LEU A 31 3.76 6.39 5.95
C LEU A 31 2.29 6.61 6.29
N TYR A 32 1.60 5.54 6.61
CA TYR A 32 0.20 5.63 7.01
C TYR A 32 0.03 6.48 8.26
N ARG A 33 0.90 6.30 9.26
CA ARG A 33 0.84 7.07 10.51
C ARG A 33 1.15 8.55 10.28
N CYS A 34 1.85 8.87 9.22
CA CYS A 34 2.10 10.26 8.83
C CYS A 34 0.91 10.91 8.11
N GLY A 35 -0.15 10.15 7.83
CA GLY A 35 -1.37 10.69 7.23
C GLY A 35 -1.49 10.50 5.73
N TYR A 36 -0.57 9.78 5.11
CA TYR A 36 -0.63 9.53 3.67
C TYR A 36 -1.66 8.46 3.33
N ARG A 37 -2.23 8.59 2.15
CA ARG A 37 -3.09 7.55 1.56
C ARG A 37 -2.20 6.54 0.89
N VAL A 38 -2.04 5.38 1.51
CA VAL A 38 -1.13 4.35 1.03
C VAL A 38 -1.93 3.21 0.41
N LEU A 39 -1.59 2.83 -0.81
CA LEU A 39 -2.09 1.63 -1.47
C LEU A 39 -0.94 0.66 -1.60
N VAL A 40 -1.14 -0.58 -1.18
CA VAL A 40 -0.15 -1.65 -1.31
C VAL A 40 -0.50 -2.50 -2.51
N LEU A 41 0.44 -2.67 -3.42
CA LEU A 41 0.30 -3.59 -4.55
C LEU A 41 1.08 -4.85 -4.24
N GLU A 42 0.44 -6.00 -4.40
CA GLU A 42 1.04 -7.27 -4.05
C GLU A 42 0.84 -8.29 -5.17
N CYS A 43 1.61 -9.37 -5.15
CA CYS A 43 1.41 -10.51 -6.04
C CYS A 43 0.40 -11.48 -5.42
N ARG A 44 -0.02 -12.48 -6.20
CA ARG A 44 -1.01 -13.44 -5.73
C ARG A 44 -0.51 -14.31 -4.58
N ARG A 45 0.79 -14.53 -4.53
CA ARG A 45 1.43 -15.37 -3.49
C ARG A 45 2.57 -14.60 -2.85
N PRO A 46 2.27 -13.57 -2.08
CA PRO A 46 3.33 -12.84 -1.40
C PRO A 46 4.02 -13.73 -0.40
N SER A 47 5.33 -13.55 -0.25
CA SER A 47 6.09 -14.25 0.75
C SER A 47 6.68 -13.25 1.72
N ALA A 48 6.68 -13.62 2.99
CA ALA A 48 7.30 -12.84 4.04
C ALA A 48 7.82 -13.82 5.09
N ILE A 49 8.98 -13.52 5.63
CA ILE A 49 9.56 -14.35 6.68
C ILE A 49 8.68 -14.32 7.92
N ARG A 50 8.14 -13.15 8.23
CA ARG A 50 7.27 -12.94 9.39
C ARG A 50 5.89 -12.53 8.92
N ARG A 51 5.11 -13.50 8.47
CA ARG A 51 3.80 -13.24 7.85
C ARG A 51 2.85 -12.47 8.75
N LYS A 52 2.87 -12.71 10.06
CA LYS A 52 1.95 -12.06 11.01
C LYS A 52 2.21 -10.57 11.19
N VAL A 53 3.36 -10.08 10.73
CA VAL A 53 3.68 -8.64 10.79
C VAL A 53 3.77 -8.04 9.40
N SER A 54 3.06 -8.62 8.46
CA SER A 54 3.11 -8.22 7.05
C SER A 54 1.73 -7.84 6.53
N PHE A 55 1.63 -6.69 5.88
CA PHE A 55 0.39 -6.29 5.22
C PHE A 55 0.08 -7.20 4.02
N GLY A 56 1.10 -7.81 3.43
CA GLY A 56 0.90 -8.76 2.33
C GLY A 56 0.05 -9.96 2.73
N GLU A 57 -0.02 -10.29 4.01
CA GLU A 57 -0.84 -11.38 4.50
C GLU A 57 -2.34 -11.18 4.19
N ALA A 58 -2.77 -9.93 3.97
CA ALA A 58 -4.15 -9.64 3.59
C ALA A 58 -4.54 -10.33 2.28
N VAL A 59 -3.59 -10.65 1.41
CA VAL A 59 -3.85 -11.37 0.17
C VAL A 59 -4.46 -12.75 0.47
N TYR A 60 -4.00 -13.40 1.54
CA TYR A 60 -4.49 -14.71 1.93
C TYR A 60 -5.75 -14.63 2.80
N ASP A 61 -5.73 -13.76 3.79
CA ASP A 61 -6.74 -13.75 4.84
C ASP A 61 -7.82 -12.68 4.65
N GLY A 62 -7.66 -11.81 3.67
CA GLY A 62 -8.57 -10.68 3.44
C GLY A 62 -8.19 -9.45 4.25
N THR A 63 -7.66 -9.63 5.43
CA THR A 63 -7.16 -8.54 6.28
C THR A 63 -5.89 -8.97 6.99
N SER A 64 -5.10 -7.98 7.37
CA SER A 64 -3.89 -8.20 8.17
C SER A 64 -3.68 -6.99 9.06
N CYS A 65 -3.42 -7.23 10.33
CA CYS A 65 -3.19 -6.14 11.28
C CYS A 65 -1.72 -6.09 11.67
N VAL A 66 -1.09 -4.96 11.45
CA VAL A 66 0.31 -4.73 11.80
C VAL A 66 0.36 -3.55 12.76
N GLU A 67 0.70 -3.83 14.01
CA GLU A 67 0.82 -2.81 15.06
C GLU A 67 -0.38 -1.85 15.12
N GLY A 68 -1.58 -2.43 15.13
CA GLY A 68 -2.82 -1.68 15.26
C GLY A 68 -3.35 -1.06 13.97
N VAL A 69 -2.65 -1.25 12.86
CA VAL A 69 -3.11 -0.76 11.56
C VAL A 69 -3.56 -1.95 10.71
N THR A 70 -4.75 -1.87 10.16
CA THR A 70 -5.33 -2.96 9.38
C THR A 70 -5.12 -2.74 7.88
N GLY A 71 -4.54 -3.74 7.21
CA GLY A 71 -4.54 -3.83 5.77
C GLY A 71 -5.75 -4.64 5.32
N ARG A 72 -6.40 -4.21 4.25
CA ARG A 72 -7.60 -4.90 3.75
C ARG A 72 -7.46 -5.15 2.26
N ARG A 73 -7.65 -6.41 1.86
CA ARG A 73 -7.62 -6.75 0.44
C ARG A 73 -8.79 -6.13 -0.29
N ILE A 74 -8.50 -5.54 -1.44
CA ILE A 74 -9.52 -5.01 -2.34
C ILE A 74 -9.36 -5.67 -3.71
N THR A 75 -10.37 -5.55 -4.55
CA THR A 75 -10.35 -6.12 -5.89
C THR A 75 -10.25 -5.06 -6.98
N GLU A 76 -10.62 -3.82 -6.66
CA GLU A 76 -10.59 -2.72 -7.62
C GLU A 76 -10.10 -1.44 -6.96
N VAL A 77 -9.44 -0.59 -7.75
CA VAL A 77 -8.94 0.70 -7.28
C VAL A 77 -10.04 1.57 -6.70
N SER A 78 -11.25 1.46 -7.23
CA SER A 78 -12.39 2.25 -6.75
C SER A 78 -12.71 2.00 -5.28
N GLU A 79 -12.27 0.89 -4.72
CA GLU A 79 -12.50 0.57 -3.31
C GLU A 79 -11.53 1.30 -2.38
N CYS A 80 -10.45 1.86 -2.90
CA CYS A 80 -9.42 2.51 -2.08
C CYS A 80 -9.98 3.60 -1.18
N GLN A 81 -10.84 4.46 -1.71
CA GLN A 81 -11.35 5.58 -0.95
C GLN A 81 -12.13 5.12 0.28
N ASN A 82 -12.96 4.10 0.13
CA ASN A 82 -13.73 3.56 1.25
C ASN A 82 -12.82 2.96 2.32
N VAL A 83 -11.78 2.26 1.89
CA VAL A 83 -10.83 1.65 2.82
C VAL A 83 -10.05 2.74 3.57
N TRP A 84 -9.60 3.77 2.87
CA TRP A 84 -8.92 4.89 3.51
C TRP A 84 -9.84 5.63 4.48
N ASP A 85 -11.11 5.83 4.11
CA ASP A 85 -12.09 6.50 4.96
C ASP A 85 -12.34 5.73 6.26
N ASN A 86 -12.21 4.42 6.21
CA ASN A 86 -12.35 3.55 7.37
C ASN A 86 -11.07 3.46 8.21
N GLY A 87 -10.02 4.18 7.83
CA GLY A 87 -8.77 4.16 8.56
C GLY A 87 -7.97 2.89 8.35
N GLU A 88 -8.09 2.29 7.17
CA GLU A 88 -7.38 1.06 6.82
C GLU A 88 -6.55 1.27 5.58
N ILE A 89 -5.66 0.31 5.30
CA ILE A 89 -4.77 0.36 4.14
C ILE A 89 -5.24 -0.65 3.09
N PRO A 90 -5.61 -0.20 1.89
CA PRO A 90 -5.99 -1.15 0.83
C PRO A 90 -4.78 -1.92 0.32
N VAL A 91 -4.99 -3.23 0.10
CA VAL A 91 -4.00 -4.13 -0.48
C VAL A 91 -4.62 -4.73 -1.73
N LEU A 92 -4.02 -4.47 -2.87
CA LEU A 92 -4.53 -4.92 -4.16
C LEU A 92 -3.55 -5.87 -4.82
N ILE A 93 -4.07 -6.97 -5.37
CA ILE A 93 -3.24 -7.88 -6.17
C ILE A 93 -3.08 -7.26 -7.55
N ASP A 94 -1.89 -6.81 -7.88
CA ASP A 94 -1.57 -6.24 -9.18
C ASP A 94 -0.09 -6.46 -9.48
N GLU A 95 0.20 -7.58 -10.12
CA GLU A 95 1.59 -7.94 -10.42
C GLU A 95 2.20 -7.10 -11.52
N SER A 96 1.38 -6.60 -12.45
CA SER A 96 1.86 -5.82 -13.59
C SER A 96 2.11 -4.34 -13.24
N GLY A 97 1.46 -3.83 -12.21
CA GLY A 97 1.58 -2.43 -11.84
C GLY A 97 0.68 -1.48 -12.63
N GLU A 98 -0.33 -2.01 -13.33
CA GLU A 98 -1.25 -1.18 -14.10
C GLU A 98 -2.00 -0.16 -13.24
N THR A 99 -2.24 -0.50 -11.99
CA THR A 99 -2.91 0.39 -11.04
C THR A 99 -2.18 1.72 -10.86
N VAL A 100 -0.87 1.73 -11.04
CA VAL A 100 -0.08 2.95 -10.93
C VAL A 100 -0.57 3.99 -11.92
N ARG A 101 -0.90 3.56 -13.13
CA ARG A 101 -1.41 4.45 -14.17
C ARG A 101 -2.82 4.97 -13.86
N GLU A 102 -3.65 4.11 -13.30
CA GLU A 102 -5.02 4.49 -12.95
C GLU A 102 -5.07 5.49 -11.80
N LEU A 103 -4.34 5.20 -10.73
CA LEU A 103 -4.40 6.00 -9.52
C LEU A 103 -3.59 7.28 -9.62
N ARG A 104 -2.53 7.29 -10.42
CA ARG A 104 -1.60 8.41 -10.56
C ARG A 104 -1.11 8.89 -9.19
N PRO A 105 -0.30 8.06 -8.52
CA PRO A 105 0.18 8.42 -7.18
C PRO A 105 1.18 9.56 -7.23
N ASP A 106 1.35 10.22 -6.11
CA ASP A 106 2.38 11.26 -5.97
C ASP A 106 3.78 10.64 -5.88
N ALA A 107 3.87 9.42 -5.39
CA ALA A 107 5.13 8.68 -5.35
C ALA A 107 4.88 7.19 -5.42
N LEU A 108 5.87 6.46 -5.93
CA LEU A 108 5.85 5.00 -6.02
C LEU A 108 7.09 4.48 -5.30
N ILE A 109 6.89 3.60 -4.33
CA ILE A 109 7.97 2.95 -3.60
C ILE A 109 7.98 1.48 -4.00
N ASP A 110 9.08 1.04 -4.59
CA ASP A 110 9.23 -0.35 -4.99
C ASP A 110 9.99 -1.10 -3.89
N ALA A 111 9.25 -1.87 -3.11
CA ALA A 111 9.81 -2.65 -2.02
C ALA A 111 9.85 -4.14 -2.35
N ILE A 112 9.70 -4.49 -3.62
CA ILE A 112 9.79 -5.88 -4.06
C ILE A 112 11.25 -6.30 -4.10
N LEU A 113 11.58 -7.33 -3.35
CA LEU A 113 12.94 -7.88 -3.32
C LEU A 113 13.12 -8.97 -4.37
N ALA A 114 12.46 -8.83 -5.50
CA ALA A 114 12.57 -9.78 -6.60
C ALA A 114 13.79 -9.46 -7.46
N LYS A 115 14.41 -10.51 -8.00
CA LYS A 115 15.55 -10.34 -8.89
C LYS A 115 15.15 -9.79 -10.26
N LYS A 116 13.88 -9.94 -10.62
CA LYS A 116 13.37 -9.47 -11.90
C LYS A 116 12.57 -8.19 -11.71
N ASN A 117 12.71 -7.30 -12.68
CA ASN A 117 11.86 -6.12 -12.72
C ASN A 117 10.42 -6.56 -13.03
N LEU A 118 9.48 -6.21 -12.17
CA LEU A 118 8.07 -6.56 -12.31
C LEU A 118 7.27 -5.45 -13.00
N GLY A 119 7.91 -4.70 -13.87
CA GLY A 119 7.23 -3.67 -14.66
C GLY A 119 7.25 -2.27 -14.06
N THR A 120 8.00 -2.06 -12.99
CA THR A 120 8.15 -0.73 -12.43
C THR A 120 9.08 0.09 -13.31
N THR A 121 8.61 1.24 -13.78
CA THR A 121 9.39 2.14 -14.64
C THR A 121 9.31 3.56 -14.13
N ARG A 122 10.15 4.44 -14.68
CA ARG A 122 10.18 5.84 -14.29
C ARG A 122 8.89 6.57 -14.62
N GLU A 123 8.16 6.12 -15.63
CA GLU A 123 6.92 6.76 -16.05
C GLU A 123 5.75 6.48 -15.11
N MET A 124 5.89 5.54 -14.18
CA MET A 124 4.79 5.16 -13.29
C MET A 124 4.51 6.20 -12.22
N ALA A 125 5.49 7.02 -11.85
CA ALA A 125 5.31 8.08 -10.87
C ALA A 125 6.34 9.18 -11.11
N PRO A 126 6.05 10.41 -10.64
CA PRO A 126 7.00 11.52 -10.78
C PRO A 126 8.28 11.35 -9.97
N LEU A 127 8.24 10.52 -8.96
CA LEU A 127 9.35 10.36 -8.03
C LEU A 127 10.25 9.19 -8.42
#